data_d69cf8c444ccfa5b10724f409ceab25e
#
_entry.id   d69cf8c444ccfa5b10724f409ceab25e
#
_cell.length_a   1.000
_cell.length_b   1.000
_cell.length_c   1.000
_cell.angle_alpha   90.00
_cell.angle_beta   90.00
_cell.angle_gamma   90.00
#
_symmetry.space_group_name_H-M   'P 1'
#
loop_
_entity.id
_entity.type
_entity.pdbx_description
1 polymer ?
#
loop_
_entity_poly.entity_id
_entity_poly.type
_entity_poly.pdbx_seq_one_letter_code
_entity_poly.pdbx_strand_id
1 'polypeptide(L)'
;MATAKSRSRKTRFWLWLLLLVLGLLAAAWFALGEGLRKTGGVGSAYAARVACSCRFVAGRSLDDCAKDKLEGMELISLSENIEAKSVTASIPFVAADTATLREGYGCVLQEWQG
;
A
#
# COMPACT_ATOMS: atom_id res chain seq x y z
N MET A 1 -11.03 -44.33 29.05
CA MET A 1 -11.69 -44.18 27.74
C MET A 1 -12.63 -42.97 27.66
N ALA A 2 -13.28 -42.58 28.73
CA ALA A 2 -14.12 -41.36 28.76
C ALA A 2 -13.34 -40.08 28.51
N THR A 3 -12.09 -40.02 28.93
CA THR A 3 -11.18 -38.86 28.72
C THR A 3 -10.78 -38.66 27.28
N ALA A 4 -10.63 -39.74 26.48
CA ALA A 4 -10.26 -39.64 25.08
C ALA A 4 -11.40 -39.05 24.23
N LYS A 5 -12.66 -39.36 24.57
CA LYS A 5 -13.83 -38.86 23.86
C LYS A 5 -14.09 -37.37 24.10
N SER A 6 -13.82 -36.90 25.36
CA SER A 6 -13.94 -35.49 25.67
C SER A 6 -12.80 -34.64 25.07
N ARG A 7 -11.63 -35.24 24.94
CA ARG A 7 -10.47 -34.60 24.29
C ARG A 7 -10.70 -34.41 22.79
N SER A 8 -11.33 -35.41 22.14
CA SER A 8 -11.70 -35.33 20.72
C SER A 8 -12.75 -34.23 20.45
N ARG A 9 -13.73 -34.07 21.33
CA ARG A 9 -14.72 -32.99 21.22
C ARG A 9 -14.13 -31.61 21.41
N LYS A 10 -13.25 -31.44 22.40
CA LYS A 10 -12.54 -30.17 22.62
C LYS A 10 -11.65 -29.82 21.44
N THR A 11 -10.91 -30.79 20.90
CA THR A 11 -10.05 -30.59 19.73
C THR A 11 -10.86 -30.20 18.52
N ARG A 12 -12.01 -30.86 18.26
CA ARG A 12 -12.93 -30.52 17.18
C ARG A 12 -13.50 -29.12 17.35
N PHE A 13 -13.91 -28.76 18.55
CA PHE A 13 -14.42 -27.43 18.85
C PHE A 13 -13.38 -26.36 18.55
N TRP A 14 -12.14 -26.56 18.98
CA TRP A 14 -11.04 -25.64 18.72
C TRP A 14 -10.70 -25.52 17.22
N LEU A 15 -10.76 -26.65 16.48
CA LEU A 15 -10.57 -26.66 15.04
C LEU A 15 -11.66 -25.86 14.34
N TRP A 16 -12.91 -26.06 14.69
CA TRP A 16 -14.03 -25.31 14.14
C TRP A 16 -13.93 -23.82 14.46
N LEU A 17 -13.53 -23.49 15.66
CA LEU A 17 -13.33 -22.11 16.10
C LEU A 17 -12.19 -21.46 15.33
N LEU A 18 -11.10 -22.19 15.10
CA LEU A 18 -9.97 -21.75 14.30
C LEU A 18 -10.39 -21.49 12.84
N LEU A 19 -11.13 -22.41 12.25
CA LEU A 19 -11.64 -22.26 10.88
C LEU A 19 -12.59 -21.06 10.76
N LEU A 20 -13.44 -20.85 11.76
CA LEU A 20 -14.34 -19.71 11.79
C LEU A 20 -13.57 -18.39 11.87
N VAL A 21 -12.57 -18.31 12.72
CA VAL A 21 -11.71 -17.13 12.86
C VAL A 21 -10.95 -16.87 11.57
N LEU A 22 -10.37 -17.90 10.96
CA LEU A 22 -9.66 -17.78 9.69
C LEU A 22 -10.58 -17.31 8.58
N GLY A 23 -11.81 -17.85 8.53
CA GLY A 23 -12.82 -17.44 7.56
C GLY A 23 -13.24 -15.98 7.72
N LEU A 24 -13.43 -15.53 8.96
CA LEU A 24 -13.75 -14.13 9.27
C LEU A 24 -12.60 -13.20 8.92
N LEU A 25 -11.35 -13.59 9.20
CA LEU A 25 -10.17 -12.81 8.85
C LEU A 25 -10.02 -12.71 7.34
N ALA A 26 -10.25 -13.80 6.61
CA ALA A 26 -10.20 -13.80 5.16
C ALA A 26 -11.29 -12.91 4.55
N ALA A 27 -12.52 -13.00 5.07
CA ALA A 27 -13.64 -12.18 4.63
C ALA A 27 -13.37 -10.69 4.91
N ALA A 28 -12.83 -10.36 6.07
CA ALA A 28 -12.44 -9.00 6.41
C ALA A 28 -11.33 -8.49 5.49
N TRP A 29 -10.36 -9.33 5.19
CA TRP A 29 -9.28 -8.99 4.26
C TRP A 29 -9.81 -8.65 2.86
N PHE A 30 -10.71 -9.47 2.32
CA PHE A 30 -11.31 -9.24 1.02
C PHE A 30 -12.21 -8.00 1.00
N ALA A 31 -13.02 -7.81 2.06
CA ALA A 31 -13.94 -6.68 2.14
C ALA A 31 -13.22 -5.34 2.34
N LEU A 32 -12.22 -5.31 3.24
CA LEU A 32 -11.47 -4.09 3.55
C LEU A 32 -10.32 -3.85 2.58
N GLY A 33 -9.80 -4.92 1.94
CA GLY A 33 -8.66 -4.85 1.04
C GLY A 33 -8.92 -3.94 -0.15
N GLU A 34 -10.11 -3.96 -0.74
CA GLU A 34 -10.47 -3.06 -1.83
C GLU A 34 -10.48 -1.60 -1.40
N GLY A 35 -11.06 -1.32 -0.22
CA GLY A 35 -11.05 0.02 0.34
C GLY A 35 -9.65 0.52 0.64
N LEU A 36 -8.80 -0.34 1.21
CA LEU A 36 -7.40 -0.03 1.49
C LEU A 36 -6.61 0.22 0.20
N ARG A 37 -6.84 -0.59 -0.83
CA ARG A 37 -6.17 -0.40 -2.13
C ARG A 37 -6.58 0.89 -2.80
N LYS A 38 -7.86 1.24 -2.77
CA LYS A 38 -8.35 2.49 -3.34
C LYS A 38 -7.80 3.70 -2.59
N THR A 39 -7.89 3.68 -1.26
CA THR A 39 -7.36 4.77 -0.42
C THR A 39 -5.84 4.84 -0.50
N GLY A 40 -5.16 3.70 -0.47
CA GLY A 40 -3.71 3.62 -0.62
C GLY A 40 -3.25 4.10 -2.00
N GLY A 41 -4.02 3.78 -3.05
CA GLY A 41 -3.75 4.26 -4.41
C GLY A 41 -3.81 5.78 -4.53
N VAL A 42 -4.78 6.41 -3.87
CA VAL A 42 -4.86 7.88 -3.83
C VAL A 42 -3.64 8.46 -3.10
N GLY A 43 -3.26 7.86 -1.97
CA GLY A 43 -2.10 8.30 -1.20
C GLY A 43 -0.79 8.14 -1.94
N SER A 44 -0.56 6.99 -2.58
CA SER A 44 0.66 6.74 -3.36
C SER A 44 0.73 7.61 -4.61
N ALA A 45 -0.40 7.83 -5.29
CA ALA A 45 -0.48 8.72 -6.44
C ALA A 45 -0.13 10.16 -6.06
N TYR A 46 -0.71 10.65 -4.97
CA TYR A 46 -0.40 11.98 -4.43
C TYR A 46 1.08 12.11 -4.08
N ALA A 47 1.61 11.14 -3.33
CA ALA A 47 3.01 11.15 -2.91
C ALA A 47 3.96 11.10 -4.12
N ALA A 48 3.66 10.30 -5.13
CA ALA A 48 4.47 10.22 -6.35
C ALA A 48 4.52 11.56 -7.09
N ARG A 49 3.37 12.21 -7.27
CA ARG A 49 3.31 13.51 -7.97
C ARG A 49 4.04 14.60 -7.19
N VAL A 50 3.80 14.69 -5.89
CA VAL A 50 4.44 15.70 -5.05
C VAL A 50 5.94 15.50 -5.00
N ALA A 51 6.39 14.27 -4.77
CA ALA A 51 7.81 13.94 -4.71
C ALA A 51 8.51 14.16 -6.06
N CYS A 52 7.87 13.79 -7.17
CA CYS A 52 8.40 14.04 -8.50
C CYS A 52 8.57 15.53 -8.76
N SER A 53 7.57 16.34 -8.46
CA SER A 53 7.63 17.79 -8.62
C SER A 53 8.69 18.40 -7.71
N CYS A 54 8.77 17.97 -6.46
CA CYS A 54 9.76 18.41 -5.51
C CYS A 54 11.19 18.09 -5.99
N ARG A 55 11.41 16.88 -6.51
CA ARG A 55 12.71 16.39 -6.94
C ARG A 55 13.16 16.99 -8.27
N PHE A 56 12.31 16.97 -9.28
CA PHE A 56 12.70 17.32 -10.65
C PHE A 56 12.29 18.70 -11.08
N VAL A 57 11.30 19.32 -10.48
CA VAL A 57 10.90 20.71 -10.77
C VAL A 57 11.57 21.68 -9.79
N ALA A 58 11.43 21.40 -8.49
CA ALA A 58 12.03 22.26 -7.45
C ALA A 58 13.53 22.01 -7.23
N GLY A 59 14.05 20.89 -7.70
CA GLY A 59 15.49 20.58 -7.60
C GLY A 59 15.96 20.15 -6.21
N ARG A 60 15.05 19.74 -5.33
CA ARG A 60 15.38 19.26 -3.99
C ARG A 60 15.79 17.79 -4.02
N SER A 61 16.50 17.32 -2.99
CA SER A 61 16.83 15.91 -2.88
C SER A 61 15.58 15.08 -2.54
N LEU A 62 15.59 13.79 -2.91
CA LEU A 62 14.47 12.90 -2.60
C LEU A 62 14.25 12.74 -1.10
N ASP A 63 15.32 12.68 -0.31
CA ASP A 63 15.24 12.61 1.15
C ASP A 63 14.56 13.85 1.73
N ASP A 64 14.84 15.01 1.17
CA ASP A 64 14.21 16.26 1.57
C ASP A 64 12.74 16.28 1.14
N CYS A 65 12.44 15.79 -0.05
CA CYS A 65 11.07 15.66 -0.54
C CYS A 65 10.23 14.68 0.31
N ALA A 66 10.86 13.66 0.87
CA ALA A 66 10.18 12.71 1.74
C ALA A 66 9.65 13.34 3.03
N LYS A 67 10.22 14.46 3.46
CA LYS A 67 9.75 15.20 4.62
C LYS A 67 8.40 15.88 4.40
N ASP A 68 8.02 16.08 3.14
CA ASP A 68 6.75 16.71 2.77
C ASP A 68 5.57 15.73 2.78
N LYS A 69 5.77 14.49 3.20
CA LYS A 69 4.68 13.54 3.35
C LYS A 69 3.69 14.03 4.39
N LEU A 70 2.41 13.86 4.07
CA LEU A 70 1.35 14.18 4.99
C LEU A 70 1.29 13.16 6.14
N GLU A 71 0.67 13.57 7.23
CA GLU A 71 0.40 12.68 8.36
C GLU A 71 -0.38 11.45 7.87
N GLY A 72 0.05 10.27 8.28
CA GLY A 72 -0.52 9.01 7.82
C GLY A 72 0.18 8.40 6.61
N MET A 73 1.12 9.10 6.00
CA MET A 73 1.88 8.62 4.83
C MET A 73 3.25 8.02 5.17
N GLU A 74 3.50 7.70 6.43
CA GLU A 74 4.81 7.19 6.89
C GLU A 74 5.17 5.84 6.28
N LEU A 75 4.16 5.05 5.88
CA LEU A 75 4.37 3.74 5.23
C LEU A 75 4.69 3.85 3.75
N ILE A 76 4.58 5.04 3.16
CA ILE A 76 4.87 5.25 1.75
C ILE A 76 6.37 5.40 1.56
N SER A 77 6.94 4.51 0.77
CA SER A 77 8.35 4.56 0.37
C SER A 77 8.50 5.26 -0.96
N LEU A 78 9.50 6.11 -1.08
CA LEU A 78 9.80 6.82 -2.32
C LEU A 78 11.08 6.27 -2.94
N SER A 79 11.05 6.09 -4.24
CA SER A 79 12.23 5.74 -5.03
C SER A 79 12.26 6.59 -6.30
N GLU A 80 13.45 6.87 -6.80
CA GLU A 80 13.60 7.70 -8.00
C GLU A 80 14.35 6.98 -9.11
N ASN A 81 14.02 7.35 -10.35
CA ASN A 81 14.80 6.99 -11.53
C ASN A 81 15.24 8.29 -12.18
N ILE A 82 16.52 8.62 -12.06
CA ILE A 82 17.07 9.88 -12.54
C ILE A 82 17.04 9.94 -14.06
N GLU A 83 17.31 8.82 -14.75
CA GLU A 83 17.31 8.75 -16.20
C GLU A 83 15.92 9.01 -16.78
N ALA A 84 14.89 8.42 -16.21
CA ALA A 84 13.51 8.62 -16.63
C ALA A 84 12.88 9.88 -16.04
N LYS A 85 13.52 10.52 -15.07
CA LYS A 85 12.98 11.65 -14.29
C LYS A 85 11.64 11.29 -13.67
N SER A 86 11.59 10.16 -12.99
CA SER A 86 10.38 9.64 -12.35
C SER A 86 10.59 9.34 -10.89
N VAL A 87 9.51 9.40 -10.14
CA VAL A 87 9.47 9.00 -8.72
C VAL A 87 8.34 8.01 -8.53
N THR A 88 8.66 6.90 -7.89
CA THR A 88 7.68 5.87 -7.53
C THR A 88 7.41 5.95 -6.03
N ALA A 89 6.16 6.06 -5.68
CA ALA A 89 5.69 5.95 -4.30
C ALA A 89 5.00 4.60 -4.14
N SER A 90 5.38 3.85 -3.12
CA SER A 90 4.83 2.51 -2.89
C SER A 90 4.45 2.30 -1.45
N ILE A 91 3.33 1.61 -1.25
CA ILE A 91 2.91 1.09 0.04
C ILE A 91 3.02 -0.43 -0.06
N PRO A 92 3.76 -1.10 0.83
CA PRO A 92 3.94 -2.56 0.73
C PRO A 92 2.60 -3.28 0.64
N PHE A 93 2.46 -4.16 -0.36
CA PHE A 93 1.28 -5.01 -0.61
C PHE A 93 -0.03 -4.28 -0.92
N VAL A 94 -0.04 -2.95 -0.99
CA VAL A 94 -1.28 -2.17 -1.19
C VAL A 94 -1.29 -1.45 -2.53
N ALA A 95 -0.31 -0.61 -2.80
CA ALA A 95 -0.30 0.20 -4.02
C ALA A 95 1.10 0.70 -4.36
N ALA A 96 1.31 0.99 -5.63
CA ALA A 96 2.50 1.68 -6.12
C ALA A 96 2.12 2.54 -7.31
N ASP A 97 2.57 3.78 -7.32
CA ASP A 97 2.32 4.73 -8.39
C ASP A 97 3.61 5.45 -8.79
N THR A 98 3.77 5.70 -10.07
CA THR A 98 4.93 6.38 -10.63
C THR A 98 4.50 7.66 -11.32
N ALA A 99 5.13 8.77 -10.96
CA ALA A 99 4.99 10.04 -11.65
C ALA A 99 6.27 10.33 -12.44
N THR A 100 6.13 10.75 -13.68
CA THR A 100 7.25 11.04 -14.57
C THR A 100 7.17 12.49 -15.01
N LEU A 101 8.31 13.19 -14.97
CA LEU A 101 8.40 14.56 -15.47
C LEU A 101 8.27 14.56 -16.99
N ARG A 102 7.31 15.32 -17.51
CA ARG A 102 7.13 15.56 -18.95
C ARG A 102 7.26 17.05 -19.23
N GLU A 103 8.05 17.38 -20.24
CA GLU A 103 8.26 18.77 -20.66
C GLU A 103 6.92 19.45 -20.99
N GLY A 104 6.69 20.60 -20.38
CA GLY A 104 5.48 21.38 -20.59
C GLY A 104 4.29 20.97 -19.75
N TYR A 105 4.32 19.80 -19.11
CA TYR A 105 3.21 19.28 -18.32
C TYR A 105 3.51 19.09 -16.83
N GLY A 106 4.80 19.10 -16.45
CA GLY A 106 5.22 18.76 -15.09
C GLY A 106 5.21 17.26 -14.87
N CYS A 107 5.04 16.84 -13.61
CA CYS A 107 5.01 15.42 -13.27
C CYS A 107 3.62 14.83 -13.52
N VAL A 108 3.55 13.82 -14.34
CA VAL A 108 2.33 13.13 -14.77
C VAL A 108 2.35 11.70 -14.24
N LEU A 109 1.23 11.27 -13.66
CA LEU A 109 1.07 9.90 -13.23
C LEU A 109 0.93 8.95 -14.41
N GLN A 110 1.32 7.69 -14.18
CA GLN A 110 1.06 6.61 -15.14
C GLN A 110 -0.43 6.47 -15.42
N GLU A 111 -0.78 5.89 -16.56
CA GLU A 111 -2.17 5.65 -16.91
C GLU A 111 -2.86 4.77 -15.85
N TRP A 112 -4.08 5.14 -15.54
CA TRP A 112 -4.92 4.36 -14.65
C TRP A 112 -5.32 3.03 -15.32
N GLN A 113 -4.98 1.94 -14.69
CA GLN A 113 -5.24 0.59 -15.24
C GLN A 113 -6.29 -0.18 -14.43
N GLY A 114 -7.16 0.49 -13.81
CA GLY A 114 -8.13 -0.22 -13.09
C GLY A 114 -8.92 0.45 -12.12
#